data_9e57fe635fed90e4251e689f1e0366b2
#
_entry.id   9e57fe635fed90e4251e689f1e0366b2
#
_cell.length_a   1.000
_cell.length_b   1.000
_cell.length_c   1.000
_cell.angle_alpha   90.00
_cell.angle_beta   90.00
_cell.angle_gamma   90.00
#
_symmetry.space_group_name_H-M   'P 1'
#
loop_
_entity.id
_entity.type
_entity.pdbx_description
1 polymer ?
#
loop_
_entity_poly.entity_id
_entity_poly.type
_entity_poly.pdbx_seq_one_letter_code
_entity_poly.pdbx_strand_id
1 'polypeptide(L)'
;MMKKLYILIAAIVLILPSSAASAQNQEDAIMIWSTTTIHKTFGKENNWTVGILSEYRHNFHEGIAKMSQYFVRPSVAYKVLPWMKLQYQMDFAAHGSKGFQWRFIPEITFSHKVGDFTFAYRQRAMTTWNVKGGTNSTVLRSRAKIDYRIPKSPVTAHFAFEPYWCDFGNAVNNGFAWFQKARWYAGVNIKLADHLYFMPQYICQAYHNHKGRYPRRTYDDHVIYLTLSVKL
;
A
#
# COMPACT_ATOMS: atom_id res chain seq x y z
N MET A 1 22.70 16.20 14.88
CA MET A 1 21.45 15.80 14.20
C MET A 1 21.64 14.60 13.28
N MET A 2 22.64 14.54 12.45
CA MET A 2 22.96 13.41 11.51
C MET A 2 23.11 12.04 12.21
N LYS A 3 23.79 11.94 13.37
CA LYS A 3 23.98 10.65 14.07
C LYS A 3 22.67 9.92 14.42
N LYS A 4 21.59 10.65 14.77
CA LYS A 4 20.28 10.03 15.06
C LYS A 4 19.57 9.53 13.81
N LEU A 5 19.85 10.14 12.64
CA LEU A 5 19.32 9.69 11.35
C LEU A 5 19.97 8.37 10.92
N TYR A 6 21.29 8.24 11.12
CA TYR A 6 22.02 6.99 10.81
C TYR A 6 21.56 5.83 11.71
N ILE A 7 21.25 6.08 12.98
CA ILE A 7 20.73 5.07 13.90
C ILE A 7 19.34 4.60 13.45
N LEU A 8 18.47 5.53 13.00
CA LEU A 8 17.15 5.19 12.50
C LEU A 8 17.21 4.40 11.18
N ILE A 9 18.10 4.79 10.26
CA ILE A 9 18.34 4.06 9.01
C ILE A 9 18.94 2.68 9.32
N ALA A 10 19.89 2.59 10.23
CA ALA A 10 20.47 1.32 10.66
C ALA A 10 19.42 0.43 11.37
N ALA A 11 18.53 0.99 12.19
CA ALA A 11 17.43 0.26 12.81
C ALA A 11 16.43 -0.26 11.77
N ILE A 12 16.10 0.52 10.74
CA ILE A 12 15.24 0.08 9.63
C ILE A 12 15.92 -1.03 8.82
N VAL A 13 17.22 -0.94 8.60
CA VAL A 13 18.01 -1.99 7.90
C VAL A 13 18.16 -3.25 8.76
N LEU A 14 18.26 -3.12 10.09
CA LEU A 14 18.35 -4.26 11.03
C LEU A 14 16.99 -4.93 11.30
N ILE A 15 15.87 -4.26 11.00
CA ILE A 15 14.52 -4.83 11.07
C ILE A 15 14.16 -5.54 9.75
N LEU A 16 15.01 -5.45 8.71
CA LEU A 16 14.89 -6.33 7.56
C LEU A 16 15.07 -7.76 8.09
N PRO A 17 14.01 -8.57 8.10
CA PRO A 17 14.06 -9.83 8.80
C PRO A 17 15.17 -10.70 8.23
N SER A 18 15.97 -11.24 9.12
CA SER A 18 16.88 -12.35 8.85
C SER A 18 16.17 -13.63 8.37
N SER A 19 14.86 -13.56 8.15
CA SER A 19 14.03 -14.60 7.53
C SER A 19 14.39 -14.92 6.08
N ALA A 20 15.23 -14.12 5.42
CA ALA A 20 15.81 -14.49 4.13
C ALA A 20 16.67 -15.78 4.16
N ALA A 21 17.02 -16.28 5.36
CA ALA A 21 17.87 -17.46 5.49
C ALA A 21 17.12 -18.79 5.63
N SER A 22 15.80 -18.81 5.76
CA SER A 22 15.03 -20.08 5.88
C SER A 22 14.12 -20.39 4.68
N ALA A 23 14.16 -19.60 3.63
CA ALA A 23 13.36 -19.79 2.40
C ALA A 23 13.98 -20.82 1.47
N GLN A 24 14.28 -22.00 1.97
CA GLN A 24 14.93 -23.02 1.12
C GLN A 24 13.96 -23.83 0.26
N ASN A 25 12.62 -23.54 0.27
CA ASN A 25 11.69 -24.34 -0.53
C ASN A 25 10.40 -23.64 -1.00
N GLN A 26 10.32 -22.32 -1.01
CA GLN A 26 9.19 -21.62 -1.66
C GLN A 26 9.55 -20.18 -2.05
N GLU A 27 9.07 -19.84 -3.22
CA GLU A 27 9.30 -18.64 -3.99
C GLU A 27 8.78 -17.36 -3.31
N ASP A 28 9.43 -16.93 -2.24
CA ASP A 28 9.24 -15.60 -1.70
C ASP A 28 9.67 -14.59 -2.77
N ALA A 29 8.74 -13.82 -3.27
CA ALA A 29 9.05 -12.87 -4.32
C ALA A 29 9.58 -11.57 -3.71
N ILE A 30 10.72 -11.10 -4.20
CA ILE A 30 11.17 -9.73 -3.96
C ILE A 30 10.54 -8.85 -5.02
N MET A 31 9.89 -7.77 -4.58
CA MET A 31 9.23 -6.81 -5.46
C MET A 31 9.74 -5.40 -5.22
N ILE A 32 9.80 -4.60 -6.27
CA ILE A 32 9.99 -3.16 -6.17
C ILE A 32 8.77 -2.47 -6.73
N TRP A 33 8.12 -1.64 -5.92
CA TRP A 33 7.02 -0.78 -6.33
C TRP A 33 7.47 0.67 -6.30
N SER A 34 7.31 1.36 -7.42
CA SER A 34 7.67 2.77 -7.56
C SER A 34 6.41 3.57 -7.85
N THR A 35 6.15 4.58 -7.05
CA THR A 35 4.94 5.39 -7.13
C THR A 35 5.28 6.87 -7.19
N THR A 36 4.59 7.57 -8.06
CA THR A 36 4.55 9.04 -8.07
C THR A 36 3.13 9.49 -7.80
N THR A 37 2.95 10.42 -6.86
CA THR A 37 1.67 11.04 -6.58
C THR A 37 1.74 12.56 -6.74
N ILE A 38 0.74 13.13 -7.39
CA ILE A 38 0.53 14.57 -7.48
C ILE A 38 -0.86 14.85 -6.94
N HIS A 39 -0.98 15.78 -6.01
CA HIS A 39 -2.28 16.16 -5.47
C HIS A 39 -2.35 17.64 -5.14
N LYS A 40 -3.55 18.19 -5.25
CA LYS A 40 -3.89 19.56 -4.93
C LYS A 40 -5.08 19.62 -3.99
N THR A 41 -4.95 20.43 -2.96
CA THR A 41 -6.01 20.70 -2.00
C THR A 41 -6.60 22.08 -2.24
N PHE A 42 -7.94 22.21 -2.16
CA PHE A 42 -8.67 23.47 -2.44
C PHE A 42 -10.02 23.50 -1.70
N GLY A 43 -10.74 24.61 -1.89
CA GLY A 43 -12.03 24.87 -1.24
C GLY A 43 -11.88 25.62 0.09
N LYS A 44 -13.01 26.02 0.68
CA LYS A 44 -13.00 26.59 2.03
C LYS A 44 -12.41 25.55 2.98
N GLU A 45 -11.48 25.96 3.86
CA GLU A 45 -10.81 25.09 4.82
C GLU A 45 -10.03 23.92 4.18
N ASN A 46 -9.70 24.00 2.89
CA ASN A 46 -8.99 22.92 2.19
C ASN A 46 -9.68 21.56 2.32
N ASN A 47 -10.99 21.53 2.12
CA ASN A 47 -11.79 20.32 2.30
C ASN A 47 -11.68 19.33 1.12
N TRP A 48 -11.43 19.84 -0.08
CA TRP A 48 -11.33 19.03 -1.28
C TRP A 48 -9.86 18.72 -1.59
N THR A 49 -9.60 17.50 -2.01
CA THR A 49 -8.30 17.10 -2.56
C THR A 49 -8.55 16.31 -3.83
N VAL A 50 -7.92 16.72 -4.92
CA VAL A 50 -7.83 15.90 -6.15
C VAL A 50 -6.39 15.43 -6.31
N GLY A 51 -6.23 14.28 -6.90
CA GLY A 51 -4.91 13.72 -7.11
C GLY A 51 -4.86 12.69 -8.23
N ILE A 52 -3.65 12.44 -8.68
CA ILE A 52 -3.31 11.36 -9.59
C ILE A 52 -2.11 10.63 -9.03
N LEU A 53 -2.16 9.32 -9.12
CA LEU A 53 -1.08 8.42 -8.74
C LEU A 53 -0.72 7.56 -9.93
N SER A 54 0.57 7.36 -10.16
CA SER A 54 1.12 6.41 -11.12
C SER A 54 1.99 5.42 -10.35
N GLU A 55 1.80 4.13 -10.57
CA GLU A 55 2.55 3.09 -9.87
C GLU A 55 3.02 2.01 -10.84
N TYR A 56 4.31 1.69 -10.74
CA TYR A 56 4.96 0.57 -11.42
C TYR A 56 5.30 -0.50 -10.39
N ARG A 57 5.05 -1.75 -10.74
CA ARG A 57 5.41 -2.93 -9.94
C ARG A 57 6.31 -3.83 -10.74
N HIS A 58 7.45 -4.15 -10.17
CA HIS A 58 8.39 -5.10 -10.70
C HIS A 58 8.53 -6.27 -9.74
N ASN A 59 8.43 -7.48 -10.26
CA ASN A 59 8.73 -8.71 -9.54
C ASN A 59 10.10 -9.18 -10.00
N PHE A 60 10.92 -9.59 -9.05
CA PHE A 60 12.20 -10.24 -9.32
C PHE A 60 12.01 -11.73 -9.05
N HIS A 61 12.12 -12.53 -10.08
CA HIS A 61 12.10 -13.98 -10.00
C HIS A 61 13.29 -14.50 -10.76
N GLU A 62 14.11 -15.35 -10.14
CA GLU A 62 15.35 -15.89 -10.72
C GLU A 62 16.30 -14.81 -11.28
N GLY A 63 16.38 -13.68 -10.62
CA GLY A 63 17.27 -12.57 -11.04
C GLY A 63 16.77 -11.75 -12.23
N ILE A 64 15.60 -12.07 -12.79
CA ILE A 64 15.03 -11.34 -13.94
C ILE A 64 13.92 -10.41 -13.43
N ALA A 65 14.09 -9.09 -13.66
CA ALA A 65 13.06 -8.11 -13.38
C ALA A 65 11.96 -8.17 -14.46
N LYS A 66 10.72 -8.47 -14.07
CA LYS A 66 9.55 -8.41 -14.96
C LYS A 66 8.56 -7.39 -14.44
N MET A 67 8.07 -6.53 -15.34
CA MET A 67 6.95 -5.65 -14.99
C MET A 67 5.70 -6.50 -14.76
N SER A 68 5.21 -6.51 -13.52
CA SER A 68 4.02 -7.27 -13.16
C SER A 68 2.74 -6.45 -13.31
N GLN A 69 2.81 -5.16 -13.03
CA GLN A 69 1.66 -4.27 -13.10
C GLN A 69 2.09 -2.80 -13.23
N TYR A 70 1.33 -2.06 -14.03
CA TYR A 70 1.33 -0.61 -14.07
C TYR A 70 -0.10 -0.11 -13.91
N PHE A 71 -0.29 0.97 -13.15
CA PHE A 71 -1.59 1.62 -13.12
C PHE A 71 -1.51 3.12 -12.84
N VAL A 72 -2.54 3.80 -13.32
CA VAL A 72 -2.81 5.20 -13.04
C VAL A 72 -4.08 5.27 -12.19
N ARG A 73 -4.06 6.09 -11.15
CA ARG A 73 -5.15 6.23 -10.17
C ARG A 73 -5.51 7.69 -9.97
N PRO A 74 -6.44 8.25 -10.72
CA PRO A 74 -7.11 9.48 -10.34
C PRO A 74 -7.90 9.29 -9.05
N SER A 75 -7.99 10.34 -8.26
CA SER A 75 -8.69 10.34 -6.98
C SER A 75 -9.31 11.69 -6.66
N VAL A 76 -10.41 11.66 -5.93
CA VAL A 76 -11.02 12.80 -5.29
C VAL A 76 -11.30 12.47 -3.85
N ALA A 77 -11.03 13.40 -2.94
CA ALA A 77 -11.31 13.24 -1.53
C ALA A 77 -11.98 14.49 -0.96
N TYR A 78 -12.82 14.27 0.05
CA TYR A 78 -13.50 15.32 0.79
C TYR A 78 -13.32 15.10 2.30
N LYS A 79 -12.81 16.09 2.98
CA LYS A 79 -12.72 16.13 4.44
C LYS A 79 -14.06 16.56 5.02
N VAL A 80 -14.84 15.58 5.48
CA VAL A 80 -16.17 15.80 6.04
C VAL A 80 -16.08 16.45 7.43
N LEU A 81 -15.14 15.95 8.25
CA LEU A 81 -14.81 16.43 9.58
C LEU A 81 -13.31 16.51 9.75
N PRO A 82 -12.77 17.24 10.72
CA PRO A 82 -11.32 17.31 10.96
C PRO A 82 -10.65 15.94 11.13
N TRP A 83 -11.41 14.94 11.58
CA TRP A 83 -10.96 13.57 11.85
C TRP A 83 -11.49 12.54 10.84
N MET A 84 -12.36 12.94 9.85
CA MET A 84 -12.99 12.02 8.89
C MET A 84 -12.86 12.52 7.46
N LYS A 85 -12.35 11.66 6.59
CA LYS A 85 -12.19 11.89 5.15
C LYS A 85 -12.84 10.77 4.36
N LEU A 86 -13.63 11.14 3.36
CA LEU A 86 -14.12 10.26 2.30
C LEU A 86 -13.22 10.41 1.08
N GLN A 87 -12.95 9.33 0.38
CA GLN A 87 -12.16 9.34 -0.84
C GLN A 87 -12.71 8.33 -1.84
N TYR A 88 -12.72 8.72 -3.09
CA TYR A 88 -13.01 7.85 -4.22
C TYR A 88 -11.80 7.80 -5.15
N GLN A 89 -11.45 6.60 -5.58
CA GLN A 89 -10.32 6.37 -6.47
C GLN A 89 -10.73 5.38 -7.55
N MET A 90 -10.11 5.49 -8.71
CA MET A 90 -10.31 4.57 -9.81
C MET A 90 -8.96 4.16 -10.40
N ASP A 91 -8.68 2.86 -10.50
CA ASP A 91 -7.47 2.37 -11.15
C ASP A 91 -7.75 2.00 -12.59
N PHE A 92 -6.89 2.47 -13.48
CA PHE A 92 -6.70 1.99 -14.82
C PHE A 92 -5.42 1.17 -14.83
N ALA A 93 -5.54 -0.15 -14.74
CA ALA A 93 -4.41 -1.03 -14.52
C ALA A 93 -4.13 -1.89 -15.75
N ALA A 94 -2.86 -1.91 -16.18
CA ALA A 94 -2.34 -2.89 -17.12
C ALA A 94 -1.61 -3.98 -16.32
N HIS A 95 -1.98 -5.23 -16.55
CA HIS A 95 -1.40 -6.40 -15.90
C HIS A 95 -0.75 -7.28 -16.94
N GLY A 96 0.51 -7.66 -16.76
CA GLY A 96 1.25 -8.39 -17.77
C GLY A 96 0.57 -9.67 -18.27
N SER A 97 -0.06 -10.44 -17.39
CA SER A 97 -0.74 -11.70 -17.73
C SER A 97 -2.26 -11.57 -17.87
N LYS A 98 -2.90 -10.59 -17.20
CA LYS A 98 -4.37 -10.47 -17.12
C LYS A 98 -4.95 -9.38 -18.03
N GLY A 99 -4.10 -8.62 -18.73
CA GLY A 99 -4.53 -7.51 -19.57
C GLY A 99 -5.01 -6.32 -18.75
N PHE A 100 -5.99 -5.58 -19.27
CA PHE A 100 -6.52 -4.38 -18.62
C PHE A 100 -7.55 -4.72 -17.55
N GLN A 101 -7.45 -4.00 -16.42
CA GLN A 101 -8.37 -4.06 -15.30
C GLN A 101 -8.78 -2.65 -14.88
N TRP A 102 -10.02 -2.50 -14.49
CA TRP A 102 -10.53 -1.31 -13.84
C TRP A 102 -10.84 -1.64 -12.38
N ARG A 103 -10.49 -0.72 -11.47
CA ARG A 103 -10.80 -0.90 -10.05
C ARG A 103 -11.48 0.34 -9.52
N PHE A 104 -12.60 0.14 -8.86
CA PHE A 104 -13.35 1.16 -8.15
C PHE A 104 -13.05 1.05 -6.66
N ILE A 105 -12.67 2.16 -6.04
CA ILE A 105 -12.08 2.13 -4.71
C ILE A 105 -12.67 3.27 -3.87
N PRO A 106 -13.90 3.10 -3.33
CA PRO A 106 -14.41 3.97 -2.27
C PRO A 106 -13.64 3.71 -0.96
N GLU A 107 -13.40 4.78 -0.22
CA GLU A 107 -12.59 4.75 1.00
C GLU A 107 -13.13 5.74 2.02
N ILE A 108 -13.13 5.35 3.29
CA ILE A 108 -13.30 6.23 4.44
C ILE A 108 -12.07 6.12 5.32
N THR A 109 -11.56 7.26 5.78
CA THR A 109 -10.41 7.35 6.69
C THR A 109 -10.80 8.16 7.92
N PHE A 110 -10.52 7.62 9.09
CA PHE A 110 -10.56 8.29 10.38
C PHE A 110 -9.15 8.54 10.84
N SER A 111 -8.87 9.72 11.41
CA SER A 111 -7.54 10.05 11.92
C SER A 111 -7.64 10.91 13.17
N HIS A 112 -6.76 10.66 14.13
CA HIS A 112 -6.67 11.42 15.37
C HIS A 112 -5.20 11.65 15.73
N LYS A 113 -4.90 12.89 16.14
CA LYS A 113 -3.54 13.29 16.51
C LYS A 113 -3.42 13.44 18.02
N VAL A 114 -2.40 12.82 18.60
CA VAL A 114 -2.05 12.92 20.02
C VAL A 114 -0.55 13.23 20.15
N GLY A 115 -0.22 14.45 20.48
CA GLY A 115 1.18 14.90 20.51
C GLY A 115 1.84 14.77 19.14
N ASP A 116 2.95 14.06 19.09
CA ASP A 116 3.68 13.78 17.85
C ASP A 116 3.19 12.52 17.11
N PHE A 117 2.21 11.82 17.67
CA PHE A 117 1.60 10.64 17.05
C PHE A 117 0.34 11.02 16.28
N THR A 118 0.14 10.36 15.13
CA THR A 118 -1.13 10.36 14.41
C THR A 118 -1.57 8.92 14.21
N PHE A 119 -2.73 8.59 14.72
CA PHE A 119 -3.39 7.31 14.52
C PHE A 119 -4.40 7.46 13.39
N ALA A 120 -4.41 6.50 12.46
CA ALA A 120 -5.38 6.49 11.38
C ALA A 120 -5.95 5.10 11.18
N TYR A 121 -7.24 5.05 10.92
CA TYR A 121 -7.94 3.85 10.48
C TYR A 121 -8.62 4.13 9.15
N ARG A 122 -8.42 3.26 8.18
CA ARG A 122 -8.97 3.36 6.85
C ARG A 122 -9.73 2.10 6.50
N GLN A 123 -10.96 2.26 6.05
CA GLN A 123 -11.75 1.20 5.44
C GLN A 123 -11.87 1.47 3.94
N ARG A 124 -11.63 0.46 3.12
CA ARG A 124 -11.65 0.52 1.67
C ARG A 124 -12.39 -0.70 1.12
N ALA A 125 -13.29 -0.49 0.16
CA ALA A 125 -13.75 -1.54 -0.73
C ALA A 125 -13.03 -1.39 -2.06
N MET A 126 -12.63 -2.50 -2.68
CA MET A 126 -11.98 -2.50 -3.97
C MET A 126 -12.66 -3.51 -4.88
N THR A 127 -13.41 -3.01 -5.83
CA THR A 127 -14.04 -3.83 -6.87
C THR A 127 -13.18 -3.82 -8.13
N THR A 128 -12.79 -4.99 -8.58
CA THR A 128 -11.95 -5.19 -9.78
C THR A 128 -12.79 -5.77 -10.91
N TRP A 129 -12.72 -5.15 -12.08
CA TRP A 129 -13.31 -5.65 -13.32
C TRP A 129 -12.21 -5.94 -14.35
N ASN A 130 -12.31 -7.15 -14.93
CA ASN A 130 -11.39 -7.61 -15.96
C ASN A 130 -11.99 -7.36 -17.35
N VAL A 131 -11.33 -6.55 -18.17
CA VAL A 131 -11.88 -6.15 -19.50
C VAL A 131 -11.91 -7.32 -20.50
N LYS A 132 -10.95 -8.23 -20.39
CA LYS A 132 -10.83 -9.40 -21.32
C LYS A 132 -11.62 -10.64 -20.85
N GLY A 133 -12.54 -10.45 -19.92
CA GLY A 133 -13.20 -11.58 -19.26
C GLY A 133 -12.41 -12.06 -18.04
N GLY A 134 -13.02 -12.93 -17.27
CA GLY A 134 -12.50 -13.42 -16.00
C GLY A 134 -13.41 -13.04 -14.83
N THR A 135 -13.08 -13.52 -13.66
CA THR A 135 -13.89 -13.30 -12.46
C THR A 135 -13.67 -11.90 -11.93
N ASN A 136 -14.76 -11.13 -11.82
CA ASN A 136 -14.75 -9.87 -11.10
C ASN A 136 -14.68 -10.15 -9.61
N SER A 137 -13.96 -9.32 -8.88
CA SER A 137 -13.82 -9.50 -7.42
C SER A 137 -14.04 -8.19 -6.67
N THR A 138 -14.58 -8.31 -5.48
CA THR A 138 -14.68 -7.19 -4.53
C THR A 138 -14.03 -7.62 -3.22
N VAL A 139 -13.06 -6.87 -2.75
CA VAL A 139 -12.35 -7.13 -1.51
C VAL A 139 -12.43 -5.94 -0.57
N LEU A 140 -12.69 -6.21 0.71
CA LEU A 140 -12.60 -5.22 1.77
C LEU A 140 -11.17 -5.19 2.31
N ARG A 141 -10.69 -3.97 2.57
CA ARG A 141 -9.36 -3.73 3.12
C ARG A 141 -9.47 -2.73 4.25
N SER A 142 -9.04 -3.15 5.42
CA SER A 142 -8.91 -2.27 6.58
C SER A 142 -7.45 -1.97 6.83
N ARG A 143 -7.12 -0.72 7.15
CA ARG A 143 -5.74 -0.36 7.45
C ARG A 143 -5.68 0.46 8.74
N ALA A 144 -5.01 -0.08 9.74
CA ALA A 144 -4.59 0.67 10.91
C ALA A 144 -3.18 1.21 10.67
N LYS A 145 -2.95 2.48 10.97
CA LYS A 145 -1.66 3.16 10.75
C LYS A 145 -1.32 4.03 11.95
N ILE A 146 -0.05 4.07 12.30
CA ILE A 146 0.54 4.97 13.27
C ILE A 146 1.67 5.74 12.58
N ASP A 147 1.61 7.06 12.63
CA ASP A 147 2.68 7.96 12.21
C ASP A 147 3.29 8.61 13.46
N TYR A 148 4.63 8.66 13.54
CA TYR A 148 5.36 9.36 14.57
C TYR A 148 6.22 10.46 13.94
N ARG A 149 5.87 11.71 14.21
CA ARG A 149 6.65 12.86 13.77
C ARG A 149 7.89 12.99 14.64
N ILE A 150 9.06 12.83 14.07
CA ILE A 150 10.31 13.00 14.80
C ILE A 150 10.52 14.50 15.07
N PRO A 151 10.56 14.93 16.36
CA PRO A 151 10.72 16.35 16.71
C PRO A 151 11.97 16.97 16.08
N LYS A 152 11.84 18.19 15.58
CA LYS A 152 12.93 18.95 14.95
C LYS A 152 13.56 18.24 13.73
N SER A 153 12.81 17.37 13.07
CA SER A 153 13.27 16.61 11.90
C SER A 153 12.24 16.72 10.76
N PRO A 154 12.65 16.69 9.50
CA PRO A 154 11.74 16.59 8.36
C PRO A 154 11.15 15.18 8.19
N VAL A 155 11.43 14.27 9.11
CA VAL A 155 11.10 12.83 9.00
C VAL A 155 9.91 12.49 9.90
N THR A 156 8.98 11.71 9.32
CA THR A 156 7.90 11.04 10.06
C THR A 156 8.05 9.53 9.85
N ALA A 157 8.25 8.77 10.91
CA ALA A 157 8.23 7.32 10.86
C ALA A 157 6.78 6.82 10.81
N HIS A 158 6.53 5.71 10.11
CA HIS A 158 5.21 5.11 10.10
C HIS A 158 5.26 3.59 10.15
N PHE A 159 4.21 3.04 10.72
CA PHE A 159 3.92 1.62 10.74
C PHE A 159 2.43 1.43 10.41
N ALA A 160 2.10 0.38 9.64
CA ALA A 160 0.70 0.05 9.38
C ALA A 160 0.50 -1.44 9.21
N PHE A 161 -0.74 -1.87 9.51
CA PHE A 161 -1.23 -3.22 9.26
C PHE A 161 -2.49 -3.14 8.40
N GLU A 162 -2.56 -3.95 7.34
CA GLU A 162 -3.66 -3.93 6.38
C GLU A 162 -4.09 -5.35 6.00
N PRO A 163 -5.11 -5.93 6.66
CA PRO A 163 -5.74 -7.15 6.22
C PRO A 163 -6.64 -6.93 5.00
N TYR A 164 -6.69 -7.96 4.13
CA TYR A 164 -7.61 -8.11 3.01
C TYR A 164 -8.60 -9.20 3.35
N TRP A 165 -9.85 -8.86 3.41
CA TRP A 165 -10.90 -9.74 3.90
C TRP A 165 -12.18 -9.57 3.11
N CYS A 166 -13.12 -10.52 3.25
CA CYS A 166 -14.37 -10.56 2.51
C CYS A 166 -14.14 -10.39 1.00
N ASP A 167 -13.28 -11.24 0.41
CA ASP A 167 -13.06 -11.26 -1.04
C ASP A 167 -14.17 -12.04 -1.73
N PHE A 168 -15.04 -11.32 -2.42
CA PHE A 168 -16.08 -11.85 -3.28
C PHE A 168 -15.56 -11.98 -4.72
N GLY A 169 -15.82 -13.10 -5.38
CA GLY A 169 -15.32 -13.39 -6.73
C GLY A 169 -13.94 -14.04 -6.74
N ASN A 170 -13.47 -14.54 -5.61
CA ASN A 170 -12.24 -15.31 -5.54
C ASN A 170 -12.42 -16.71 -6.14
N ALA A 171 -11.85 -16.93 -7.33
CA ALA A 171 -11.97 -18.21 -8.05
C ALA A 171 -11.37 -19.42 -7.28
N VAL A 172 -10.42 -19.18 -6.37
CA VAL A 172 -9.76 -20.24 -5.59
C VAL A 172 -10.69 -20.78 -4.50
N ASN A 173 -11.59 -19.96 -3.96
CA ASN A 173 -12.46 -20.28 -2.83
C ASN A 173 -13.94 -20.30 -3.21
N ASN A 174 -14.29 -20.81 -4.41
CA ASN A 174 -15.67 -20.85 -4.89
C ASN A 174 -16.39 -19.49 -4.84
N GLY A 175 -15.63 -18.41 -5.11
CA GLY A 175 -16.17 -17.07 -5.19
C GLY A 175 -16.12 -16.25 -3.90
N PHE A 176 -15.75 -16.82 -2.74
CA PHE A 176 -15.64 -16.08 -1.49
C PHE A 176 -14.47 -16.50 -0.61
N ALA A 177 -13.76 -15.53 -0.04
CA ALA A 177 -12.73 -15.76 0.98
C ALA A 177 -12.88 -14.76 2.12
N TRP A 178 -12.97 -15.25 3.36
CA TRP A 178 -13.01 -14.39 4.55
C TRP A 178 -11.73 -13.61 4.75
N PHE A 179 -10.60 -14.24 4.54
CA PHE A 179 -9.29 -13.63 4.70
C PHE A 179 -8.39 -14.09 3.55
N GLN A 180 -7.82 -13.14 2.82
CA GLN A 180 -6.98 -13.42 1.67
C GLN A 180 -5.49 -13.26 2.01
N LYS A 181 -5.15 -12.13 2.60
CA LYS A 181 -3.78 -11.75 2.94
C LYS A 181 -3.75 -10.58 3.92
N ALA A 182 -2.60 -10.37 4.51
CA ALA A 182 -2.30 -9.16 5.27
C ALA A 182 -1.03 -8.50 4.76
N ARG A 183 -0.91 -7.22 5.01
CA ARG A 183 0.29 -6.44 4.77
C ARG A 183 0.73 -5.71 6.02
N TRP A 184 2.01 -5.81 6.30
CA TRP A 184 2.69 -5.01 7.30
C TRP A 184 3.54 -3.97 6.58
N TYR A 185 3.48 -2.73 7.02
CA TYR A 185 4.22 -1.63 6.44
C TYR A 185 5.10 -1.02 7.50
N ALA A 186 6.36 -0.78 7.18
CA ALA A 186 7.28 0.00 7.99
C ALA A 186 8.07 0.94 7.09
N GLY A 187 8.17 2.21 7.45
CA GLY A 187 8.87 3.16 6.62
C GLY A 187 8.96 4.56 7.22
N VAL A 188 9.43 5.48 6.41
CA VAL A 188 9.55 6.88 6.77
C VAL A 188 8.99 7.77 5.66
N ASN A 189 8.47 8.91 6.04
CA ASN A 189 8.11 9.99 5.13
C ASN A 189 9.09 11.15 5.37
N ILE A 190 9.83 11.53 4.36
CA ILE A 190 10.88 12.55 4.40
C ILE A 190 10.39 13.75 3.60
N LYS A 191 10.25 14.91 4.25
CA LYS A 191 10.00 16.18 3.57
C LYS A 191 11.32 16.65 2.93
N LEU A 192 11.42 16.56 1.60
CA LEU A 192 12.60 17.00 0.84
C LEU A 192 12.56 18.51 0.57
N ALA A 193 11.36 19.05 0.27
CA ALA A 193 11.08 20.46 0.05
C ALA A 193 9.63 20.76 0.49
N ASP A 194 9.19 22.03 0.39
CA ASP A 194 7.85 22.40 0.88
C ASP A 194 6.70 21.64 0.21
N HIS A 195 6.88 21.26 -1.03
CA HIS A 195 5.87 20.55 -1.81
C HIS A 195 6.30 19.14 -2.22
N LEU A 196 7.48 18.69 -1.80
CA LEU A 196 8.07 17.41 -2.24
C LEU A 196 8.37 16.51 -1.05
N TYR A 197 7.86 15.29 -1.13
CA TYR A 197 8.03 14.26 -0.11
C TYR A 197 8.52 12.96 -0.75
N PHE A 198 9.41 12.26 -0.06
CA PHE A 198 9.87 10.93 -0.44
C PHE A 198 9.56 9.95 0.68
N MET A 199 8.95 8.82 0.34
CA MET A 199 8.51 7.85 1.32
C MET A 199 8.99 6.44 0.92
N PRO A 200 10.21 6.06 1.33
CA PRO A 200 10.65 4.68 1.27
C PRO A 200 9.96 3.87 2.37
N GLN A 201 9.45 2.70 2.01
CA GLN A 201 8.84 1.77 2.96
C GLN A 201 9.08 0.33 2.54
N TYR A 202 9.13 -0.54 3.51
CA TYR A 202 9.12 -1.97 3.36
C TYR A 202 7.71 -2.50 3.61
N ILE A 203 7.28 -3.47 2.80
CA ILE A 203 6.02 -4.17 2.96
C ILE A 203 6.31 -5.66 3.01
N CYS A 204 5.90 -6.33 4.07
CA CYS A 204 5.76 -7.77 4.13
C CYS A 204 4.31 -8.11 3.80
N GLN A 205 4.07 -8.95 2.81
CA GLN A 205 2.74 -9.36 2.38
C GLN A 205 2.57 -10.86 2.60
N ALA A 206 1.90 -11.23 3.70
CA ALA A 206 1.60 -12.61 4.03
C ALA A 206 0.29 -13.03 3.36
N TYR A 207 0.32 -14.15 2.65
CA TYR A 207 -0.86 -14.76 2.03
C TYR A 207 -1.36 -15.93 2.86
N HIS A 208 -2.67 -16.07 2.91
CA HIS A 208 -3.33 -17.19 3.56
C HIS A 208 -4.13 -17.97 2.52
N ASN A 209 -3.67 -19.17 2.21
CA ASN A 209 -4.36 -20.03 1.25
C ASN A 209 -5.28 -20.99 1.96
N HIS A 210 -6.60 -20.86 1.77
CA HIS A 210 -7.61 -21.64 2.48
C HIS A 210 -8.03 -22.94 1.82
N LYS A 211 -7.66 -23.24 0.55
CA LYS A 211 -8.11 -24.50 -0.10
C LYS A 211 -7.10 -25.11 -1.08
N GLY A 212 -6.76 -26.30 -0.79
CA GLY A 212 -7.00 -27.60 -1.38
C GLY A 212 -6.28 -28.00 -2.65
N ARG A 213 -5.52 -27.21 -3.40
CA ARG A 213 -4.57 -27.74 -4.38
C ARG A 213 -3.14 -27.79 -3.87
N TYR A 214 -2.86 -26.99 -2.88
CA TYR A 214 -1.56 -26.95 -2.21
C TYR A 214 -1.81 -26.91 -0.70
N PRO A 215 -1.32 -27.88 0.07
CA PRO A 215 -1.52 -27.89 1.51
C PRO A 215 -0.86 -26.65 2.11
N ARG A 216 -1.69 -25.76 2.70
CA ARG A 216 -1.33 -24.67 3.63
C ARG A 216 0.01 -23.98 3.35
N ARG A 217 0.23 -23.53 2.12
CA ARG A 217 1.42 -22.75 1.81
C ARG A 217 1.14 -21.28 2.13
N THR A 218 1.64 -20.83 3.26
CA THR A 218 1.87 -19.41 3.52
C THR A 218 3.16 -19.04 2.79
N TYR A 219 3.11 -18.07 1.90
CA TYR A 219 4.29 -17.47 1.32
C TYR A 219 4.23 -15.97 1.58
N ASP A 220 5.38 -15.36 1.71
CA ASP A 220 5.52 -13.94 1.99
C ASP A 220 6.17 -13.25 0.79
N ASP A 221 5.55 -12.16 0.32
CA ASP A 221 6.18 -11.26 -0.63
C ASP A 221 6.84 -10.12 0.14
N HIS A 222 8.07 -9.84 -0.22
CA HIS A 222 8.86 -8.74 0.32
C HIS A 222 8.90 -7.60 -0.69
N VAL A 223 8.35 -6.44 -0.33
CA VAL A 223 8.24 -5.31 -1.25
C VAL A 223 9.03 -4.12 -0.72
N ILE A 224 9.93 -3.61 -1.54
CA ILE A 224 10.51 -2.28 -1.39
C ILE A 224 9.59 -1.31 -2.12
N TYR A 225 8.94 -0.42 -1.38
CA TYR A 225 7.97 0.52 -1.92
C TYR A 225 8.48 1.95 -1.81
N LEU A 226 8.70 2.58 -2.95
CA LEU A 226 9.25 3.92 -3.07
C LEU A 226 8.17 4.86 -3.57
N THR A 227 7.84 5.90 -2.80
CA THR A 227 6.85 6.89 -3.21
C THR A 227 7.45 8.28 -3.26
N LEU A 228 7.30 8.95 -4.40
CA LEU A 228 7.53 10.39 -4.55
C LEU A 228 6.18 11.09 -4.57
N SER A 229 6.00 12.10 -3.72
CA SER A 229 4.73 12.82 -3.60
C SER A 229 4.93 14.32 -3.76
N VAL A 230 4.17 14.91 -4.67
CA VAL A 230 4.14 16.35 -4.94
C VAL A 230 2.79 16.92 -4.49
N LYS A 231 2.83 17.98 -3.67
CA LYS A 231 1.66 18.75 -3.23
C LYS A 231 1.63 20.08 -3.96
N LEU A 232 0.51 20.39 -4.64
CA LEU A 232 0.30 21.64 -5.39
C LEU A 232 -0.64 22.56 -4.62
#